data_345cfd599723e9fc77b22387bffe4070
#
_entry.id   345cfd599723e9fc77b22387bffe4070
#
_cell.length_a   1.000
_cell.length_b   1.000
_cell.length_c   1.000
_cell.angle_alpha   90.00
_cell.angle_beta   90.00
_cell.angle_gamma   90.00
#
_symmetry.space_group_name_H-M   'P 1'
#
loop_
_entity.id
_entity.type
_entity.pdbx_description
1 polymer ?
#
loop_
_entity_poly.entity_id
_entity_poly.type
_entity_poly.pdbx_seq_one_letter_code
_entity_poly.pdbx_strand_id
1 'polypeptide(L)'
;MNYSMKSNCFIELFCIELFLALTFLFFFSNNKRYKEVWNFYLLIAFGILFFFHIFKKTSSLPDLPSYMMEFNELRKNTYSYIFTHGISAGKSENGWCVFCKTIQLFVPYGFAVIFVNSFVILSGYFYAIKKYSPFFWASTLFVLTGPYAQSLFVLRQHMAMAMVLFTYPYIINKKIVPYLLTIGLAFTMHQTAIIFLPIYFLYHYRGNIKKLAVFAICFGLFVNKVVLKLVGDVVASLSLVGYDSYLDSDEETNWKMGAYLILVLFCRLFIMKGKSIECGINRLLTILLGMGCFIETLG
;
A
#
# COMPACT_ATOMS: atom_id res chain seq x y z
N MET A 1 15.94 -23.67 -1.07
CA MET A 1 15.82 -23.36 0.38
C MET A 1 14.34 -23.28 0.77
N ASN A 2 13.93 -24.11 1.73
CA ASN A 2 12.55 -24.56 1.95
C ASN A 2 11.46 -23.49 2.04
N TYR A 3 10.60 -23.41 1.03
CA TYR A 3 9.32 -22.68 1.05
C TYR A 3 8.38 -23.10 2.21
N SER A 4 8.52 -24.35 2.71
CA SER A 4 7.73 -24.89 3.82
C SER A 4 7.94 -24.18 5.15
N MET A 5 9.15 -23.68 5.42
CA MET A 5 9.47 -23.01 6.69
C MET A 5 8.91 -21.58 6.76
N LYS A 6 8.63 -20.94 5.59
CA LYS A 6 8.01 -19.60 5.51
C LYS A 6 6.50 -19.66 5.70
N SER A 7 5.86 -20.73 5.25
CA SER A 7 4.40 -20.90 5.38
C SER A 7 3.98 -21.11 6.84
N ASN A 8 4.78 -21.84 7.62
CA ASN A 8 4.44 -22.15 9.00
C ASN A 8 4.37 -20.90 9.89
N CYS A 9 5.37 -20.03 9.84
CA CYS A 9 5.39 -18.80 10.65
C CYS A 9 4.22 -17.86 10.30
N PHE A 10 3.83 -17.80 9.03
CA PHE A 10 2.70 -16.99 8.60
C PHE A 10 1.36 -17.59 9.05
N ILE A 11 1.23 -18.92 9.00
CA ILE A 11 0.05 -19.64 9.52
C ILE A 11 -0.05 -19.44 11.04
N GLU A 12 1.05 -19.55 11.76
CA GLU A 12 1.09 -19.30 13.22
C GLU A 12 0.63 -17.88 13.55
N LEU A 13 1.15 -16.87 12.85
CA LEU A 13 0.73 -15.47 13.05
C LEU A 13 -0.76 -15.28 12.73
N PHE A 14 -1.25 -15.88 11.66
CA PHE A 14 -2.66 -15.86 11.31
C PHE A 14 -3.53 -16.51 12.39
N CYS A 15 -3.10 -17.66 12.93
CA CYS A 15 -3.80 -18.34 14.02
C CYS A 15 -3.81 -17.49 15.31
N ILE A 16 -2.72 -16.80 15.64
CA ILE A 16 -2.64 -15.90 16.78
C ILE A 16 -3.65 -14.76 16.63
N GLU A 17 -3.65 -14.09 15.49
CA GLU A 17 -4.58 -12.98 15.22
C GLU A 17 -6.05 -13.44 15.17
N LEU A 18 -6.31 -14.60 14.57
CA LEU A 18 -7.64 -15.21 14.56
C LEU A 18 -8.11 -15.54 15.98
N PHE A 19 -7.26 -16.16 16.80
CA PHE A 19 -7.53 -16.46 18.19
C PHE A 19 -7.84 -15.19 18.99
N LEU A 20 -7.02 -14.14 18.81
CA LEU A 20 -7.25 -12.85 19.43
C LEU A 20 -8.61 -12.27 19.02
N ALA A 21 -8.91 -12.27 17.72
CA ALA A 21 -10.18 -11.77 17.19
C ALA A 21 -11.39 -12.54 17.77
N LEU A 22 -11.33 -13.86 17.79
CA LEU A 22 -12.40 -14.72 18.34
C LEU A 22 -12.56 -14.50 19.84
N THR A 23 -11.48 -14.34 20.60
CA THR A 23 -11.52 -14.05 22.03
C THR A 23 -12.24 -12.72 22.28
N PHE A 24 -11.89 -11.66 21.55
CA PHE A 24 -12.57 -10.37 21.68
C PHE A 24 -14.04 -10.42 21.27
N LEU A 25 -14.37 -11.17 20.21
CA LEU A 25 -15.77 -11.39 19.80
C LEU A 25 -16.56 -12.12 20.88
N PHE A 26 -16.01 -13.18 21.44
CA PHE A 26 -16.71 -13.99 22.44
C PHE A 26 -16.96 -13.23 23.75
N PHE A 27 -15.92 -12.59 24.31
CA PHE A 27 -16.02 -11.96 25.62
C PHE A 27 -16.62 -10.54 25.60
N PHE A 28 -16.51 -9.83 24.48
CA PHE A 28 -16.77 -8.38 24.46
C PHE A 28 -17.78 -7.92 23.41
N SER A 29 -18.39 -8.82 22.61
CA SER A 29 -19.34 -8.43 21.54
C SER A 29 -20.54 -7.64 22.07
N ASN A 30 -21.01 -7.93 23.29
CA ASN A 30 -22.16 -7.31 23.92
C ASN A 30 -21.78 -6.22 24.96
N ASN A 31 -20.51 -5.81 25.02
CA ASN A 31 -20.06 -4.85 26.03
C ASN A 31 -20.56 -3.44 25.70
N LYS A 32 -21.09 -2.72 26.71
CA LYS A 32 -21.51 -1.30 26.59
C LYS A 32 -20.34 -0.37 26.22
N ARG A 33 -19.09 -0.76 26.53
CA ARG A 33 -17.85 -0.07 26.16
C ARG A 33 -17.24 -0.63 24.87
N TYR A 34 -18.05 -1.04 23.93
CA TYR A 34 -17.62 -1.66 22.67
C TYR A 34 -16.45 -0.94 22.00
N LYS A 35 -16.52 0.41 21.90
CA LYS A 35 -15.51 1.21 21.21
C LYS A 35 -14.14 1.19 21.93
N GLU A 36 -14.13 1.21 23.25
CA GLU A 36 -12.88 1.17 24.03
C GLU A 36 -12.22 -0.21 23.93
N VAL A 37 -13.02 -1.27 24.04
CA VAL A 37 -12.56 -2.65 23.92
C VAL A 37 -11.92 -2.90 22.55
N TRP A 38 -12.55 -2.43 21.48
CA TRP A 38 -12.02 -2.60 20.14
C TRP A 38 -10.79 -1.72 19.84
N ASN A 39 -10.66 -0.57 20.49
CA ASN A 39 -9.40 0.19 20.45
C ASN A 39 -8.26 -0.58 21.14
N PHE A 40 -8.55 -1.26 22.25
CA PHE A 40 -7.58 -2.11 22.94
C PHE A 40 -7.19 -3.33 22.09
N TYR A 41 -8.16 -3.97 21.41
CA TYR A 41 -7.89 -5.00 20.41
C TYR A 41 -6.90 -4.51 19.34
N LEU A 42 -7.17 -3.35 18.72
CA LEU A 42 -6.30 -2.80 17.70
C LEU A 42 -4.89 -2.50 18.23
N LEU A 43 -4.75 -2.08 19.47
CA LEU A 43 -3.44 -1.85 20.09
C LEU A 43 -2.65 -3.15 20.23
N ILE A 44 -3.28 -4.21 20.71
CA ILE A 44 -2.64 -5.54 20.85
C ILE A 44 -2.28 -6.09 19.47
N ALA A 45 -3.20 -6.10 18.52
CA ALA A 45 -2.97 -6.56 17.16
C ALA A 45 -1.83 -5.77 16.49
N PHE A 46 -1.81 -4.45 16.63
CA PHE A 46 -0.69 -3.63 16.17
C PHE A 46 0.64 -4.07 16.80
N GLY A 47 0.67 -4.27 18.12
CA GLY A 47 1.89 -4.68 18.84
C GLY A 47 2.42 -6.03 18.34
N ILE A 48 1.53 -7.01 18.16
CA ILE A 48 1.87 -8.35 17.64
C ILE A 48 2.45 -8.22 16.23
N LEU A 49 1.71 -7.58 15.31
CA LEU A 49 2.15 -7.44 13.92
C LEU A 49 3.44 -6.62 13.80
N PHE A 50 3.57 -5.56 14.61
CA PHE A 50 4.79 -4.76 14.64
C PHE A 50 5.99 -5.57 15.12
N PHE A 51 5.85 -6.36 16.19
CA PHE A 51 6.90 -7.23 16.67
C PHE A 51 7.38 -8.19 15.58
N PHE A 52 6.48 -8.91 14.93
CA PHE A 52 6.86 -9.83 13.85
C PHE A 52 7.45 -9.09 12.64
N HIS A 53 7.01 -7.86 12.38
CA HIS A 53 7.52 -7.08 11.25
C HIS A 53 8.96 -6.60 11.48
N ILE A 54 9.34 -6.23 12.69
CA ILE A 54 10.71 -5.74 13.00
C ILE A 54 11.71 -6.88 13.17
N PHE A 55 11.29 -8.04 13.67
CA PHE A 55 12.17 -9.20 13.90
C PHE A 55 12.23 -10.19 12.73
N LYS A 56 11.74 -9.78 11.56
CA LYS A 56 11.83 -10.59 10.35
C LYS A 56 13.29 -10.86 9.95
N LYS A 57 13.56 -12.08 9.50
CA LYS A 57 14.91 -12.47 9.04
C LYS A 57 15.20 -11.84 7.67
N THR A 58 16.09 -10.86 7.62
CA THR A 58 16.41 -10.09 6.42
C THR A 58 16.93 -10.94 5.26
N SER A 59 17.77 -11.94 5.54
CA SER A 59 18.37 -12.83 4.52
C SER A 59 17.37 -13.78 3.83
N SER A 60 16.14 -13.89 4.36
CA SER A 60 15.15 -14.86 3.86
C SER A 60 14.06 -14.23 2.99
N LEU A 61 14.08 -12.91 2.82
CA LEU A 61 13.08 -12.17 2.08
C LEU A 61 13.69 -11.59 0.79
N PRO A 62 12.96 -11.58 -0.35
CA PRO A 62 13.54 -11.28 -1.66
C PRO A 62 14.30 -9.95 -1.73
N ASP A 63 13.65 -8.84 -1.40
CA ASP A 63 14.21 -7.49 -1.62
C ASP A 63 14.99 -6.93 -0.41
N LEU A 64 14.84 -7.54 0.75
CA LEU A 64 15.38 -7.00 1.99
C LEU A 64 16.92 -6.93 2.02
N PRO A 65 17.67 -7.92 1.48
CA PRO A 65 19.12 -7.81 1.35
C PRO A 65 19.54 -6.61 0.51
N SER A 66 18.85 -6.33 -0.59
CA SER A 66 19.10 -5.17 -1.45
C SER A 66 18.96 -3.85 -0.69
N TYR A 67 17.88 -3.68 0.07
CA TYR A 67 17.69 -2.49 0.91
C TYR A 67 18.78 -2.32 1.96
N MET A 68 19.32 -3.43 2.51
CA MET A 68 20.41 -3.35 3.47
C MET A 68 21.74 -2.99 2.80
N MET A 69 21.98 -3.47 1.58
CA MET A 69 23.15 -3.05 0.77
C MET A 69 23.08 -1.58 0.43
N GLU A 70 21.97 -1.09 -0.10
CA GLU A 70 21.72 0.33 -0.38
C GLU A 70 21.91 1.20 0.87
N PHE A 71 21.36 0.80 2.00
CA PHE A 71 21.53 1.50 3.26
C PHE A 71 23.00 1.65 3.65
N ASN A 72 23.81 0.59 3.48
CA ASN A 72 25.24 0.65 3.79
C ASN A 72 26.02 1.53 2.79
N GLU A 73 25.65 1.52 1.52
CA GLU A 73 26.25 2.37 0.49
C GLU A 73 25.99 3.86 0.74
N LEU A 74 24.79 4.21 1.20
CA LEU A 74 24.41 5.57 1.56
C LEU A 74 25.29 6.22 2.62
N ARG A 75 26.02 5.44 3.44
CA ARG A 75 26.95 6.01 4.43
C ARG A 75 28.03 6.87 3.79
N LYS A 76 28.50 6.49 2.60
CA LYS A 76 29.59 7.14 1.89
C LYS A 76 29.14 8.37 1.10
N ASN A 77 27.84 8.48 0.82
CA ASN A 77 27.29 9.48 -0.07
C ASN A 77 26.77 10.69 0.69
N THR A 78 26.96 11.90 0.14
CA THR A 78 26.34 13.13 0.66
C THR A 78 24.91 13.27 0.14
N TYR A 79 24.09 14.11 0.78
CA TYR A 79 22.76 14.43 0.24
C TYR A 79 22.83 15.01 -1.18
N SER A 80 23.79 15.90 -1.44
CA SER A 80 23.99 16.47 -2.78
C SER A 80 24.26 15.37 -3.80
N TYR A 81 25.10 14.39 -3.48
CA TYR A 81 25.39 13.26 -4.35
C TYR A 81 24.15 12.43 -4.67
N ILE A 82 23.29 12.16 -3.65
CA ILE A 82 22.04 11.42 -3.84
C ILE A 82 21.13 12.10 -4.86
N PHE A 83 21.01 13.44 -4.79
CA PHE A 83 20.14 14.18 -5.71
C PHE A 83 20.70 14.31 -7.13
N THR A 84 22.03 14.29 -7.30
CA THR A 84 22.66 14.49 -8.61
C THR A 84 22.95 13.21 -9.37
N HIS A 85 23.26 12.12 -8.66
CA HIS A 85 23.74 10.87 -9.28
C HIS A 85 22.86 9.65 -8.96
N GLY A 86 21.94 9.77 -8.00
CA GLY A 86 21.25 8.59 -7.45
C GLY A 86 22.20 7.68 -6.66
N ILE A 87 21.83 6.42 -6.51
CA ILE A 87 22.68 5.39 -5.89
C ILE A 87 23.03 4.35 -6.95
N SER A 88 24.32 4.02 -7.07
CA SER A 88 24.83 3.11 -8.08
C SER A 88 24.31 1.67 -7.91
N ALA A 89 24.07 1.24 -6.67
CA ALA A 89 23.69 -0.14 -6.35
C ALA A 89 22.19 -0.41 -6.51
N GLY A 90 21.35 0.63 -6.57
CA GLY A 90 19.92 0.46 -6.61
C GLY A 90 19.21 1.50 -7.45
N LYS A 91 18.12 1.08 -8.04
CA LYS A 91 17.17 1.94 -8.75
C LYS A 91 16.19 2.58 -7.74
N SER A 92 16.69 3.05 -6.58
CA SER A 92 15.83 3.56 -5.52
C SER A 92 15.52 5.03 -5.71
N GLU A 93 14.28 5.39 -5.40
CA GLU A 93 13.81 6.76 -5.46
C GLU A 93 14.55 7.65 -4.44
N ASN A 94 14.81 8.91 -4.83
CA ASN A 94 15.59 9.86 -4.03
C ASN A 94 15.00 10.09 -2.62
N GLY A 95 13.69 10.10 -2.49
CA GLY A 95 13.04 10.28 -1.18
C GLY A 95 13.32 9.12 -0.23
N TRP A 96 13.30 7.89 -0.73
CA TRP A 96 13.68 6.71 0.05
C TRP A 96 15.14 6.81 0.52
N CYS A 97 16.03 7.23 -0.38
CA CYS A 97 17.44 7.39 -0.07
C CYS A 97 17.68 8.48 0.99
N VAL A 98 16.99 9.62 0.87
CA VAL A 98 17.01 10.69 1.87
C VAL A 98 16.46 10.21 3.22
N PHE A 99 15.35 9.45 3.21
CA PHE A 99 14.80 8.85 4.43
C PHE A 99 15.81 7.92 5.11
N CYS A 100 16.40 6.98 4.38
CA CYS A 100 17.43 6.09 4.91
C CYS A 100 18.63 6.85 5.43
N LYS A 101 19.13 7.83 4.67
CA LYS A 101 20.27 8.67 5.06
C LYS A 101 19.99 9.47 6.32
N THR A 102 18.77 10.01 6.45
CA THR A 102 18.35 10.75 7.65
C THR A 102 18.33 9.85 8.88
N ILE A 103 17.83 8.62 8.77
CA ILE A 103 17.87 7.66 9.88
C ILE A 103 19.31 7.34 10.30
N GLN A 104 20.22 7.21 9.32
CA GLN A 104 21.64 6.95 9.60
C GLN A 104 22.33 8.02 10.46
N LEU A 105 21.85 9.27 10.45
CA LEU A 105 22.38 10.33 11.31
C LEU A 105 22.15 10.04 12.80
N PHE A 106 21.08 9.33 13.13
CA PHE A 106 20.71 9.00 14.50
C PHE A 106 21.13 7.59 14.90
N VAL A 107 20.93 6.62 14.00
CA VAL A 107 21.20 5.20 14.25
C VAL A 107 21.82 4.57 13.00
N PRO A 108 23.12 4.24 13.03
CA PRO A 108 23.85 3.76 11.86
C PRO A 108 23.62 2.27 11.53
N TYR A 109 22.56 1.67 12.02
CA TYR A 109 22.24 0.25 11.83
C TYR A 109 20.99 0.09 10.95
N GLY A 110 21.02 -0.82 9.96
CA GLY A 110 19.92 -1.10 9.05
C GLY A 110 18.61 -1.48 9.74
N PHE A 111 18.71 -2.06 10.96
CA PHE A 111 17.53 -2.33 11.79
C PHE A 111 16.68 -1.09 12.06
N ALA A 112 17.30 0.09 12.21
CA ALA A 112 16.55 1.32 12.46
C ALA A 112 15.62 1.70 11.30
N VAL A 113 16.06 1.47 10.05
CA VAL A 113 15.21 1.68 8.87
C VAL A 113 14.03 0.71 8.89
N ILE A 114 14.27 -0.58 9.17
CA ILE A 114 13.21 -1.58 9.29
C ILE A 114 12.22 -1.15 10.37
N PHE A 115 12.69 -0.73 11.54
CA PHE A 115 11.87 -0.31 12.67
C PHE A 115 10.97 0.88 12.32
N VAL A 116 11.55 1.97 11.80
CA VAL A 116 10.79 3.18 11.45
C VAL A 116 9.83 2.93 10.29
N ASN A 117 10.28 2.21 9.27
CA ASN A 117 9.46 1.84 8.13
C ASN A 117 8.26 0.98 8.55
N SER A 118 8.49 -0.05 9.39
CA SER A 118 7.44 -0.91 9.95
C SER A 118 6.40 -0.12 10.74
N PHE A 119 6.87 0.83 11.55
CA PHE A 119 5.99 1.69 12.33
C PHE A 119 5.09 2.55 11.44
N VAL A 120 5.66 3.17 10.40
CA VAL A 120 4.90 4.01 9.45
C VAL A 120 3.87 3.18 8.69
N ILE A 121 4.27 2.01 8.16
CA ILE A 121 3.40 1.12 7.39
C ILE A 121 2.20 0.68 8.23
N LEU A 122 2.46 0.11 9.40
CA LEU A 122 1.40 -0.39 10.27
C LEU A 122 0.52 0.73 10.81
N SER A 123 1.10 1.90 11.13
CA SER A 123 0.32 3.07 11.53
C SER A 123 -0.67 3.49 10.45
N GLY A 124 -0.29 3.48 9.18
CA GLY A 124 -1.19 3.76 8.05
C GLY A 124 -2.34 2.76 7.96
N TYR A 125 -2.05 1.46 8.03
CA TYR A 125 -3.08 0.42 7.99
C TYR A 125 -4.03 0.49 9.18
N PHE A 126 -3.51 0.56 10.38
CA PHE A 126 -4.33 0.61 11.59
C PHE A 126 -5.11 1.92 11.72
N TYR A 127 -4.55 3.04 11.25
CA TYR A 127 -5.29 4.29 11.11
C TYR A 127 -6.50 4.13 10.19
N ALA A 128 -6.33 3.52 9.02
CA ALA A 128 -7.42 3.28 8.09
C ALA A 128 -8.48 2.32 8.67
N ILE A 129 -8.05 1.23 9.30
CA ILE A 129 -8.95 0.29 9.98
C ILE A 129 -9.76 1.01 11.06
N LYS A 130 -9.09 1.69 11.99
CA LYS A 130 -9.73 2.39 13.11
C LYS A 130 -10.75 3.43 12.65
N LYS A 131 -10.45 4.13 11.56
CA LYS A 131 -11.26 5.26 11.11
C LYS A 131 -12.39 4.86 10.18
N TYR A 132 -12.19 3.83 9.36
CA TYR A 132 -13.08 3.54 8.24
C TYR A 132 -13.72 2.15 8.27
N SER A 133 -13.17 1.22 9.06
CA SER A 133 -13.75 -0.13 9.13
C SER A 133 -14.86 -0.22 10.16
N PRO A 134 -16.00 -0.83 9.81
CA PRO A 134 -17.03 -1.22 10.77
C PRO A 134 -16.66 -2.49 11.56
N PHE A 135 -15.76 -3.33 11.02
CA PHE A 135 -15.37 -4.63 11.59
C PHE A 135 -13.86 -4.70 11.73
N PHE A 136 -13.31 -4.24 12.86
CA PHE A 136 -11.87 -4.15 13.09
C PHE A 136 -11.16 -5.49 12.95
N TRP A 137 -11.71 -6.55 13.53
CA TRP A 137 -11.17 -7.90 13.50
C TRP A 137 -11.05 -8.44 12.06
N ALA A 138 -12.11 -8.30 11.26
CA ALA A 138 -12.10 -8.77 9.87
C ALA A 138 -11.09 -7.98 9.02
N SER A 139 -11.00 -6.66 9.24
CA SER A 139 -10.04 -5.82 8.52
C SER A 139 -8.60 -6.12 8.92
N THR A 140 -8.33 -6.43 10.19
CA THR A 140 -6.98 -6.82 10.64
C THR A 140 -6.57 -8.14 10.00
N LEU A 141 -7.44 -9.15 9.98
CA LEU A 141 -7.18 -10.42 9.29
C LEU A 141 -6.99 -10.24 7.78
N PHE A 142 -7.78 -9.38 7.16
CA PHE A 142 -7.61 -9.07 5.73
C PHE A 142 -6.26 -8.40 5.44
N VAL A 143 -5.86 -7.43 6.26
CA VAL A 143 -4.55 -6.78 6.13
C VAL A 143 -3.43 -7.79 6.30
N LEU A 144 -3.54 -8.70 7.24
CA LEU A 144 -2.56 -9.74 7.51
C LEU A 144 -2.35 -10.67 6.30
N THR A 145 -3.43 -11.12 5.66
CA THR A 145 -3.36 -12.10 4.55
C THR A 145 -2.84 -11.53 3.23
N GLY A 146 -2.84 -10.22 3.05
CA GLY A 146 -2.40 -9.57 1.82
C GLY A 146 -1.35 -8.48 2.07
N PRO A 147 -1.76 -7.24 2.36
CA PRO A 147 -0.84 -6.10 2.44
C PRO A 147 0.29 -6.27 3.46
N TYR A 148 0.03 -6.89 4.60
CA TYR A 148 1.06 -7.13 5.61
C TYR A 148 2.13 -8.10 5.12
N ALA A 149 1.71 -9.20 4.50
CA ALA A 149 2.64 -10.21 3.99
C ALA A 149 3.60 -9.61 2.95
N GLN A 150 3.10 -8.78 2.05
CA GLN A 150 3.91 -8.08 1.05
C GLN A 150 4.80 -7.00 1.69
N SER A 151 4.31 -6.29 2.70
CA SER A 151 5.07 -5.25 3.38
C SER A 151 6.33 -5.77 4.10
N LEU A 152 6.43 -7.08 4.33
CA LEU A 152 7.61 -7.67 4.93
C LEU A 152 8.86 -7.52 4.04
N PHE A 153 8.70 -7.43 2.72
CA PHE A 153 9.81 -7.34 1.77
C PHE A 153 9.71 -6.14 0.82
N VAL A 154 8.54 -5.69 0.40
CA VAL A 154 8.35 -4.52 -0.48
C VAL A 154 8.21 -3.23 0.35
N LEU A 155 9.30 -2.79 0.99
CA LEU A 155 9.26 -1.73 2.00
C LEU A 155 8.83 -0.36 1.45
N ARG A 156 9.39 0.09 0.33
CA ARG A 156 9.16 1.42 -0.27
C ARG A 156 7.73 1.61 -0.71
N GLN A 157 7.19 0.63 -1.42
CA GLN A 157 5.82 0.67 -1.93
C GLN A 157 4.81 0.73 -0.78
N HIS A 158 4.98 -0.12 0.25
CA HIS A 158 4.05 -0.14 1.38
C HIS A 158 4.17 1.09 2.26
N MET A 159 5.35 1.71 2.36
CA MET A 159 5.51 3.02 2.99
C MET A 159 4.74 4.10 2.23
N ALA A 160 4.86 4.15 0.91
CA ALA A 160 4.09 5.06 0.07
C ALA A 160 2.58 4.81 0.19
N MET A 161 2.13 3.54 0.21
CA MET A 161 0.73 3.18 0.44
C MET A 161 0.21 3.64 1.80
N ALA A 162 1.01 3.50 2.87
CA ALA A 162 0.65 4.00 4.19
C ALA A 162 0.45 5.52 4.19
N MET A 163 1.33 6.27 3.51
CA MET A 163 1.18 7.71 3.33
C MET A 163 -0.11 8.06 2.57
N VAL A 164 -0.45 7.32 1.52
CA VAL A 164 -1.71 7.48 0.78
C VAL A 164 -2.92 7.26 1.68
N LEU A 165 -2.91 6.28 2.58
CA LEU A 165 -4.01 6.06 3.51
C LEU A 165 -4.26 7.26 4.44
N PHE A 166 -3.21 7.99 4.82
CA PHE A 166 -3.36 9.24 5.60
C PHE A 166 -3.98 10.39 4.79
N THR A 167 -4.03 10.29 3.45
CA THR A 167 -4.65 11.35 2.62
C THR A 167 -6.17 11.29 2.56
N TYR A 168 -6.80 10.17 2.94
CA TYR A 168 -8.25 9.99 2.81
C TYR A 168 -9.09 11.09 3.48
N PRO A 169 -8.75 11.60 4.67
CA PRO A 169 -9.45 12.76 5.25
C PRO A 169 -9.34 14.01 4.39
N TYR A 170 -8.22 14.22 3.71
CA TYR A 170 -8.03 15.39 2.86
C TYR A 170 -8.91 15.34 1.62
N ILE A 171 -9.11 14.14 1.05
CA ILE A 171 -10.05 13.92 -0.04
C ILE A 171 -11.48 14.24 0.44
N ILE A 172 -11.94 13.61 1.53
CA ILE A 172 -13.31 13.75 2.04
C ILE A 172 -13.60 15.20 2.41
N ASN A 173 -12.64 15.91 3.03
CA ASN A 173 -12.80 17.29 3.52
C ASN A 173 -12.39 18.35 2.49
N LYS A 174 -12.20 18.00 1.22
CA LYS A 174 -11.86 18.90 0.11
C LYS A 174 -10.56 19.70 0.32
N LYS A 175 -9.58 19.11 1.01
CA LYS A 175 -8.29 19.75 1.28
C LYS A 175 -7.26 19.33 0.22
N ILE A 176 -7.27 20.03 -0.95
CA ILE A 176 -6.40 19.64 -2.07
C ILE A 176 -4.91 19.83 -1.77
N VAL A 177 -4.52 20.93 -1.12
CA VAL A 177 -3.08 21.23 -0.88
C VAL A 177 -2.41 20.15 -0.04
N PRO A 178 -2.89 19.80 1.19
CA PRO A 178 -2.27 18.72 1.96
C PRO A 178 -2.39 17.36 1.26
N TYR A 179 -3.41 17.13 0.43
CA TYR A 179 -3.49 15.93 -0.39
C TYR A 179 -2.31 15.86 -1.37
N LEU A 180 -2.11 16.90 -2.19
CA LEU A 180 -1.04 16.92 -3.19
C LEU A 180 0.34 16.84 -2.57
N LEU A 181 0.57 17.54 -1.45
CA LEU A 181 1.84 17.46 -0.72
C LEU A 181 2.12 16.05 -0.21
N THR A 182 1.11 15.36 0.32
CA THR A 182 1.29 13.99 0.84
C THR A 182 1.48 12.98 -0.30
N ILE A 183 0.74 13.12 -1.41
CA ILE A 183 0.97 12.28 -2.60
C ILE A 183 2.35 12.54 -3.21
N GLY A 184 2.78 13.81 -3.29
CA GLY A 184 4.13 14.17 -3.73
C GLY A 184 5.21 13.53 -2.85
N LEU A 185 5.04 13.55 -1.52
CA LEU A 185 5.95 12.88 -0.59
C LEU A 185 5.91 11.35 -0.77
N ALA A 186 4.75 10.75 -0.90
CA ALA A 186 4.61 9.31 -1.17
C ALA A 186 5.28 8.92 -2.50
N PHE A 187 5.15 9.74 -3.54
CA PHE A 187 5.81 9.55 -4.84
C PHE A 187 7.34 9.55 -4.73
N THR A 188 7.92 10.38 -3.87
CA THR A 188 9.37 10.35 -3.63
C THR A 188 9.84 9.08 -2.93
N MET A 189 8.96 8.39 -2.21
CA MET A 189 9.25 7.08 -1.58
C MET A 189 9.07 5.93 -2.57
N HIS A 190 8.03 6.01 -3.43
CA HIS A 190 7.78 5.05 -4.48
C HIS A 190 6.92 5.63 -5.60
N GLN A 191 7.44 5.56 -6.84
CA GLN A 191 6.86 6.24 -8.00
C GLN A 191 5.41 5.85 -8.28
N THR A 192 4.99 4.61 -8.00
CA THR A 192 3.61 4.15 -8.23
C THR A 192 2.57 4.94 -7.43
N ALA A 193 2.96 5.69 -6.39
CA ALA A 193 2.05 6.56 -5.66
C ALA A 193 1.39 7.64 -6.52
N ILE A 194 1.96 7.99 -7.68
CA ILE A 194 1.37 8.95 -8.63
C ILE A 194 -0.01 8.52 -9.13
N ILE A 195 -0.26 7.21 -9.18
CA ILE A 195 -1.54 6.61 -9.58
C ILE A 195 -2.70 7.13 -8.71
N PHE A 196 -2.42 7.51 -7.48
CA PHE A 196 -3.43 8.05 -6.57
C PHE A 196 -3.77 9.52 -6.84
N LEU A 197 -2.96 10.26 -7.62
CA LEU A 197 -3.17 11.68 -7.92
C LEU A 197 -4.59 11.99 -8.46
N PRO A 198 -5.13 11.26 -9.43
CA PRO A 198 -6.47 11.54 -9.97
C PRO A 198 -7.62 11.23 -9.00
N ILE A 199 -7.40 10.47 -7.92
CA ILE A 199 -8.46 10.04 -6.99
C ILE A 199 -9.18 11.24 -6.36
N TYR A 200 -8.47 12.31 -6.02
CA TYR A 200 -9.07 13.51 -5.48
C TYR A 200 -10.11 14.11 -6.45
N PHE A 201 -9.75 14.24 -7.71
CA PHE A 201 -10.62 14.80 -8.75
C PHE A 201 -11.80 13.87 -9.07
N LEU A 202 -11.53 12.57 -9.17
CA LEU A 202 -12.56 11.54 -9.39
C LEU A 202 -13.57 11.50 -8.24
N TYR A 203 -13.10 11.65 -7.00
CA TYR A 203 -13.98 11.69 -5.83
C TYR A 203 -14.92 12.89 -5.84
N HIS A 204 -14.44 14.05 -6.28
CA HIS A 204 -15.24 15.29 -6.37
C HIS A 204 -15.99 15.45 -7.68
N TYR A 205 -15.80 14.55 -8.63
CA TYR A 205 -16.55 14.53 -9.87
C TYR A 205 -18.06 14.36 -9.61
N ARG A 206 -18.89 15.27 -10.13
CA ARG A 206 -20.34 15.29 -9.87
C ARG A 206 -21.16 14.38 -10.78
N GLY A 207 -20.53 13.74 -11.77
CA GLY A 207 -21.21 12.82 -12.69
C GLY A 207 -21.49 11.45 -12.05
N ASN A 208 -22.13 10.57 -12.82
CA ASN A 208 -22.52 9.24 -12.37
C ASN A 208 -21.29 8.34 -12.17
N ILE A 209 -20.97 8.01 -10.92
CA ILE A 209 -19.80 7.22 -10.54
C ILE A 209 -19.85 5.78 -11.10
N LYS A 210 -21.06 5.22 -11.32
CA LYS A 210 -21.21 3.89 -11.92
C LYS A 210 -20.74 3.89 -13.38
N LYS A 211 -21.13 4.94 -14.15
CA LYS A 211 -20.67 5.12 -15.52
C LYS A 211 -19.16 5.33 -15.58
N LEU A 212 -18.61 6.11 -14.66
CA LEU A 212 -17.17 6.33 -14.57
C LEU A 212 -16.41 5.03 -14.26
N ALA A 213 -16.90 4.23 -13.32
CA ALA A 213 -16.29 2.94 -12.98
C ALA A 213 -16.34 1.95 -14.14
N VAL A 214 -17.48 1.84 -14.83
CA VAL A 214 -17.61 0.98 -16.03
C VAL A 214 -16.71 1.49 -17.16
N PHE A 215 -16.66 2.79 -17.38
CA PHE A 215 -15.75 3.37 -18.38
C PHE A 215 -14.28 3.05 -18.06
N ALA A 216 -13.85 3.17 -16.80
CA ALA A 216 -12.48 2.87 -16.39
C ALA A 216 -12.13 1.40 -16.68
N ILE A 217 -13.04 0.45 -16.38
CA ILE A 217 -12.84 -0.97 -16.69
C ILE A 217 -12.75 -1.20 -18.19
N CYS A 218 -13.73 -0.69 -18.96
CA CYS A 218 -13.75 -0.85 -20.42
C CYS A 218 -12.50 -0.24 -21.07
N PHE A 219 -12.08 0.92 -20.59
CA PHE A 219 -10.89 1.60 -21.09
C PHE A 219 -9.64 0.79 -20.75
N GLY A 220 -9.52 0.24 -19.52
CA GLY A 220 -8.41 -0.64 -19.15
C GLY A 220 -8.32 -1.89 -20.03
N LEU A 221 -9.45 -2.53 -20.32
CA LEU A 221 -9.51 -3.70 -21.22
C LEU A 221 -9.15 -3.36 -22.68
N PHE A 222 -9.47 -2.14 -23.13
CA PHE A 222 -9.22 -1.72 -24.52
C PHE A 222 -7.79 -1.23 -24.75
N VAL A 223 -7.20 -0.61 -23.72
CA VAL A 223 -5.90 0.10 -23.84
C VAL A 223 -4.71 -0.82 -23.64
N ASN A 224 -4.95 -2.08 -23.33
CA ASN A 224 -3.98 -3.15 -23.14
C ASN A 224 -2.64 -2.90 -23.87
N LYS A 225 -1.50 -3.15 -23.20
CA LYS A 225 -0.09 -3.14 -23.69
C LYS A 225 0.36 -1.91 -24.53
N VAL A 226 -0.48 -1.36 -25.42
CA VAL A 226 -0.09 -0.25 -26.33
C VAL A 226 0.16 1.06 -25.55
N VAL A 227 -0.71 1.37 -24.58
CA VAL A 227 -0.54 2.60 -23.77
C VAL A 227 0.54 2.41 -22.72
N LEU A 228 0.69 1.21 -22.15
CA LEU A 228 1.83 0.90 -21.28
C LEU A 228 3.15 1.10 -21.99
N LYS A 229 3.25 0.64 -23.24
CA LYS A 229 4.45 0.85 -24.05
C LYS A 229 4.67 2.34 -24.34
N LEU A 230 3.63 3.07 -24.77
CA LEU A 230 3.72 4.52 -25.03
C LEU A 230 4.05 5.32 -23.75
N VAL A 231 3.41 4.97 -22.63
CA VAL A 231 3.70 5.61 -21.33
C VAL A 231 5.09 5.22 -20.86
N GLY A 232 5.52 3.97 -21.06
CA GLY A 232 6.85 3.50 -20.77
C GLY A 232 7.90 4.27 -21.56
N ASP A 233 7.70 4.46 -22.86
CA ASP A 233 8.60 5.23 -23.73
C ASP A 233 8.69 6.71 -23.29
N VAL A 234 7.57 7.31 -22.88
CA VAL A 234 7.54 8.67 -22.32
C VAL A 234 8.23 8.75 -20.96
N VAL A 235 7.99 7.79 -20.09
CA VAL A 235 8.63 7.71 -18.74
C VAL A 235 10.12 7.45 -18.88
N ALA A 236 10.55 6.60 -19.80
CA ALA A 236 11.95 6.35 -20.13
C ALA A 236 12.62 7.62 -20.68
N SER A 237 11.93 8.37 -21.57
CA SER A 237 12.43 9.64 -22.09
C SER A 237 12.58 10.74 -21.04
N LEU A 238 11.83 10.67 -19.94
CA LEU A 238 11.91 11.58 -18.80
C LEU A 238 12.99 11.17 -17.77
N SER A 239 13.85 10.19 -18.09
CA SER A 239 14.93 9.69 -17.21
C SER A 239 14.44 9.19 -15.85
N LEU A 240 13.21 8.77 -15.75
CA LEU A 240 12.68 8.10 -14.56
C LEU A 240 13.22 6.66 -14.55
N VAL A 241 14.35 6.51 -13.88
CA VAL A 241 15.22 5.32 -13.88
C VAL A 241 14.45 4.07 -13.42
N GLY A 242 14.58 2.99 -14.20
CA GLY A 242 14.31 1.63 -13.72
C GLY A 242 13.02 0.96 -14.18
N TYR A 243 12.24 1.57 -15.06
CA TYR A 243 10.98 0.97 -15.56
C TYR A 243 11.19 -0.02 -16.73
N ASP A 244 12.32 0.04 -17.43
CA ASP A 244 12.59 -0.82 -18.61
C ASP A 244 12.54 -2.31 -18.27
N SER A 245 12.95 -2.70 -17.06
CA SER A 245 12.93 -4.10 -16.62
C SER A 245 11.52 -4.64 -16.31
N TYR A 246 10.52 -3.78 -16.17
CA TYR A 246 9.11 -4.19 -15.99
C TYR A 246 8.37 -4.31 -17.33
N LEU A 247 8.85 -3.63 -18.37
CA LEU A 247 8.25 -3.68 -19.71
C LEU A 247 8.68 -4.94 -20.47
N ASP A 248 9.86 -5.49 -20.14
CA ASP A 248 10.42 -6.69 -20.79
C ASP A 248 10.12 -8.00 -20.02
N SER A 249 9.49 -7.92 -18.84
CA SER A 249 9.07 -9.13 -18.14
C SER A 249 7.84 -9.72 -18.84
N ASP A 250 8.00 -10.90 -19.44
CA ASP A 250 6.90 -11.80 -19.83
C ASP A 250 6.19 -12.38 -18.60
N GLU A 251 5.99 -11.57 -17.55
CA GLU A 251 5.20 -11.99 -16.41
C GLU A 251 3.78 -12.25 -16.88
N GLU A 252 3.34 -13.50 -16.74
CA GLU A 252 1.95 -13.90 -16.97
C GLU A 252 1.05 -12.93 -16.20
N THR A 253 0.32 -12.11 -16.94
CA THR A 253 -0.63 -11.15 -16.40
C THR A 253 -1.52 -11.87 -15.40
N ASN A 254 -1.56 -11.43 -14.16
CA ASN A 254 -2.33 -12.10 -13.11
C ASN A 254 -3.84 -11.80 -13.29
N TRP A 255 -4.38 -12.20 -14.46
CA TRP A 255 -5.77 -11.99 -14.87
C TRP A 255 -6.79 -12.41 -13.79
N LYS A 256 -6.40 -13.34 -12.90
CA LYS A 256 -7.24 -13.79 -11.77
C LYS A 256 -7.50 -12.66 -10.77
N MET A 257 -6.49 -11.84 -10.47
CA MET A 257 -6.65 -10.69 -9.57
C MET A 257 -7.55 -9.63 -10.20
N GLY A 258 -7.32 -9.31 -11.48
CA GLY A 258 -8.17 -8.39 -12.24
C GLY A 258 -9.62 -8.86 -12.30
N ALA A 259 -9.87 -10.14 -12.60
CA ALA A 259 -11.20 -10.72 -12.61
C ALA A 259 -11.88 -10.65 -11.24
N TYR A 260 -11.14 -10.92 -10.15
CA TYR A 260 -11.65 -10.79 -8.79
C TYR A 260 -12.04 -9.34 -8.44
N LEU A 261 -11.19 -8.37 -8.76
CA LEU A 261 -11.50 -6.95 -8.52
C LEU A 261 -12.71 -6.48 -9.32
N ILE A 262 -12.83 -6.91 -10.57
CA ILE A 262 -14.01 -6.63 -11.43
C ILE A 262 -15.27 -7.23 -10.80
N LEU A 263 -15.21 -8.47 -10.34
CA LEU A 263 -16.33 -9.12 -9.66
C LEU A 263 -16.74 -8.37 -8.39
N VAL A 264 -15.76 -7.98 -7.54
CA VAL A 264 -16.03 -7.21 -6.31
C VAL A 264 -16.64 -5.85 -6.64
N LEU A 265 -16.14 -5.15 -7.65
CA LEU A 265 -16.71 -3.89 -8.10
C LEU A 265 -18.14 -4.07 -8.63
N PHE A 266 -18.36 -5.09 -9.44
CA PHE A 266 -19.68 -5.43 -9.97
C PHE A 266 -20.68 -5.71 -8.84
N CYS A 267 -20.34 -6.60 -7.91
CA CYS A 267 -21.16 -6.88 -6.73
C CYS A 267 -21.45 -5.60 -5.95
N ARG A 268 -20.46 -4.75 -5.73
CA ARG A 268 -20.64 -3.47 -5.03
C ARG A 268 -21.60 -2.54 -5.77
N LEU A 269 -21.50 -2.42 -7.08
CA LEU A 269 -22.36 -1.55 -7.88
C LEU A 269 -23.83 -2.05 -7.91
N PHE A 270 -24.04 -3.36 -7.85
CA PHE A 270 -25.37 -3.98 -7.86
C PHE A 270 -26.03 -4.04 -6.48
N ILE A 271 -25.27 -4.40 -5.44
CA ILE A 271 -25.79 -4.57 -4.07
C ILE A 271 -26.07 -3.21 -3.42
N MET A 272 -25.22 -2.22 -3.65
CA MET A 272 -25.39 -0.90 -3.03
C MET A 272 -26.37 -0.04 -3.81
N LYS A 273 -27.40 0.47 -3.14
CA LYS A 273 -28.36 1.41 -3.72
C LYS A 273 -27.72 2.80 -3.92
N GLY A 274 -28.07 3.47 -5.02
CA GLY A 274 -27.43 4.67 -5.59
C GLY A 274 -26.88 5.71 -4.61
N LYS A 275 -27.70 6.30 -3.70
CA LYS A 275 -27.25 7.33 -2.76
C LYS A 275 -26.15 6.85 -1.79
N SER A 276 -26.12 5.56 -1.42
CA SER A 276 -25.10 5.00 -0.51
C SER A 276 -23.73 4.92 -1.19
N ILE A 277 -23.67 4.67 -2.51
CA ILE A 277 -22.41 4.62 -3.26
C ILE A 277 -21.85 6.03 -3.49
N GLU A 278 -22.72 7.01 -3.65
CA GLU A 278 -22.36 8.39 -4.01
C GLU A 278 -21.83 9.22 -2.82
N CYS A 279 -21.86 8.69 -1.60
CA CYS A 279 -21.50 9.44 -0.40
C CYS A 279 -20.20 8.96 0.26
N GLY A 280 -19.40 9.94 0.73
CA GLY A 280 -18.29 9.76 1.68
C GLY A 280 -17.34 8.62 1.30
N ILE A 281 -17.06 7.75 2.28
CA ILE A 281 -16.10 6.66 2.12
C ILE A 281 -16.57 5.60 1.11
N ASN A 282 -17.89 5.40 0.92
CA ASN A 282 -18.40 4.44 -0.05
C ASN A 282 -18.06 4.85 -1.48
N ARG A 283 -18.15 6.15 -1.77
CA ARG A 283 -17.74 6.71 -3.06
C ARG A 283 -16.23 6.52 -3.28
N LEU A 284 -15.42 6.86 -2.28
CA LEU A 284 -13.98 6.68 -2.34
C LEU A 284 -13.59 5.22 -2.61
N LEU A 285 -14.16 4.28 -1.86
CA LEU A 285 -13.89 2.84 -2.05
C LEU A 285 -14.32 2.35 -3.44
N THR A 286 -15.41 2.87 -4.00
CA THR A 286 -15.85 2.50 -5.36
C THR A 286 -14.86 3.00 -6.41
N ILE A 287 -14.34 4.22 -6.25
CA ILE A 287 -13.31 4.78 -7.14
C ILE A 287 -12.02 3.97 -7.05
N LEU A 288 -11.56 3.66 -5.83
CA LEU A 288 -10.34 2.87 -5.61
C LEU A 288 -10.43 1.48 -6.21
N LEU A 289 -11.59 0.80 -6.08
CA LEU A 289 -11.83 -0.49 -6.73
C LEU A 289 -11.83 -0.36 -8.26
N GLY A 290 -12.45 0.67 -8.82
CA GLY A 290 -12.45 0.93 -10.26
C GLY A 290 -11.03 1.17 -10.79
N MET A 291 -10.21 1.93 -10.07
CA MET A 291 -8.82 2.15 -10.44
C MET A 291 -7.96 0.88 -10.27
N GLY A 292 -8.21 0.07 -9.24
CA GLY A 292 -7.56 -1.23 -9.09
C GLY A 292 -7.87 -2.16 -10.27
N CYS A 293 -9.14 -2.25 -10.69
CA CYS A 293 -9.52 -3.01 -11.89
C CYS A 293 -8.81 -2.48 -13.15
N PHE A 294 -8.72 -1.16 -13.30
CA PHE A 294 -8.05 -0.54 -14.44
C PHE A 294 -6.57 -0.90 -14.47
N ILE A 295 -5.85 -0.82 -13.34
CA ILE A 295 -4.42 -1.12 -13.25
C ILE A 295 -4.16 -2.60 -13.55
N GLU A 296 -4.92 -3.51 -12.93
CA GLU A 296 -4.78 -4.95 -13.13
C GLU A 296 -5.15 -5.41 -14.55
N THR A 297 -5.95 -4.65 -15.28
CA THR A 297 -6.27 -4.96 -16.69
C THR A 297 -5.23 -4.42 -17.66
N LEU A 298 -4.38 -3.49 -17.22
CA LEU A 298 -3.27 -2.97 -18.00
C LEU A 298 -1.99 -3.81 -17.87
N GLY A 299 -1.77 -4.47 -16.74
CA GLY A 299 -0.59 -5.29 -16.43
C GLY A 299 -0.74 -6.70 -16.89
#